data_a527c228481dd000a2a6f793d5ccb0cb
#
_entry.id   a527c228481dd000a2a6f793d5ccb0cb
#
_cell.length_a   1.000
_cell.length_b   1.000
_cell.length_c   1.000
_cell.angle_alpha   90.00
_cell.angle_beta   90.00
_cell.angle_gamma   90.00
#
_symmetry.space_group_name_H-M   'P 1'
#
loop_
_entity.id
_entity.type
_entity.pdbx_description
1 polymer ?
#
loop_
_entity_poly.entity_id
_entity_poly.type
_entity_poly.pdbx_seq_one_letter_code
_entity_poly.pdbx_strand_id
1 'polypeptide(L)'
;NGLQRLWYCFHADCNVSGRTGVTLSKDTSKDIFTPKQQPLSITNRFSEFEMPDTFVSVGRSLDAELYLRRVRAYDAYLAGAVDLRYDVRMNRVVFLIRDGKKIVDAAGRALDGRGPKWYRYGSSRSPFVSGTSSSVACVVEDCASACSVCSVVSGVALLGTNLLTEHIEVLKQYDRVFVALDKDATDKAITMVRT
;
A
#
# COMPACT_ATOMS: atom_id res chain seq x y z
N ASN A 1 -1.55 33.91 4.15
CA ASN A 1 -2.18 32.85 4.94
C ASN A 1 -1.59 31.50 4.48
N GLY A 2 -0.56 31.04 5.20
CA GLY A 2 0.08 29.79 4.92
C GLY A 2 -0.84 28.61 5.22
N LEU A 3 -0.94 27.65 4.30
CA LEU A 3 -1.66 26.41 4.51
C LEU A 3 -0.91 25.59 5.58
N GLN A 4 -1.51 25.44 6.76
CA GLN A 4 -1.03 24.55 7.79
C GLN A 4 -1.50 23.13 7.46
N ARG A 5 -0.58 22.20 7.39
CA ARG A 5 -0.90 20.78 7.29
C ARG A 5 -0.99 20.20 8.68
N LEU A 6 -2.13 19.56 8.99
CA LEU A 6 -2.37 18.83 10.23
C LEU A 6 -2.21 17.34 9.92
N TRP A 7 -1.53 16.61 10.77
CA TRP A 7 -1.49 15.15 10.72
C TRP A 7 -1.82 14.57 12.09
N TYR A 8 -2.49 13.43 12.11
CA TYR A 8 -2.88 12.69 13.30
C TYR A 8 -2.54 11.22 13.13
N CYS A 9 -2.10 10.58 14.20
CA CYS A 9 -1.99 9.13 14.24
C CYS A 9 -3.34 8.54 14.65
N PHE A 10 -3.91 7.64 13.82
CA PHE A 10 -5.19 6.99 14.10
C PHE A 10 -5.03 5.63 14.80
N HIS A 11 -3.84 5.28 15.27
CA HIS A 11 -3.63 4.06 16.05
C HIS A 11 -4.33 4.19 17.40
N ALA A 12 -5.01 3.12 17.86
CA ALA A 12 -5.60 3.07 19.20
C ALA A 12 -4.53 3.42 20.25
N ASP A 13 -4.83 4.35 21.16
CA ASP A 13 -3.93 4.87 22.20
C ASP A 13 -2.78 5.78 21.72
N CYS A 14 -2.73 6.16 20.44
CA CYS A 14 -1.72 7.09 19.93
C CYS A 14 -2.28 8.52 19.87
N ASN A 15 -1.84 9.40 20.79
CA ASN A 15 -2.22 10.82 20.81
C ASN A 15 -1.20 11.71 20.08
N VAL A 16 -0.44 11.16 19.13
CA VAL A 16 0.57 11.93 18.39
C VAL A 16 -0.09 12.67 17.25
N SER A 17 0.02 13.99 17.28
CA SER A 17 -0.42 14.89 16.21
C SER A 17 0.65 15.96 15.97
N GLY A 18 0.67 16.53 14.79
CA GLY A 18 1.62 17.60 14.47
C GLY A 18 1.09 18.59 13.45
N ARG A 19 1.77 19.73 13.38
CA ARG A 19 1.53 20.78 12.39
C ARG A 19 2.83 21.06 11.66
N THR A 20 2.79 21.05 10.34
CA THR A 20 3.89 21.58 9.53
C THR A 20 3.42 22.84 8.82
N GLY A 21 4.06 23.96 9.11
CA GLY A 21 3.84 25.21 8.38
C GLY A 21 4.73 25.22 7.13
N VAL A 22 4.12 25.24 5.96
CA VAL A 22 4.84 25.55 4.71
C VAL A 22 4.38 26.94 4.29
N THR A 23 5.27 27.91 4.31
CA THR A 23 5.05 29.20 3.69
C THR A 23 5.21 29.01 2.18
N LEU A 24 4.11 28.85 1.45
CA LEU A 24 4.15 28.82 0.00
C LEU A 24 4.39 30.24 -0.50
N SER A 25 5.48 30.47 -1.23
CA SER A 25 5.66 31.71 -2.01
C SER A 25 4.60 31.76 -3.11
N LYS A 26 4.24 32.99 -3.58
CA LYS A 26 3.25 33.18 -4.66
C LYS A 26 3.61 32.46 -5.97
N ASP A 27 4.86 32.08 -6.15
CA ASP A 27 5.33 31.37 -7.35
C ASP A 27 5.00 29.88 -7.34
N THR A 28 4.88 29.26 -6.14
CA THR A 28 4.56 27.83 -6.00
C THR A 28 3.09 27.51 -6.31
N SER A 29 2.19 28.51 -6.30
CA SER A 29 0.76 28.29 -6.54
C SER A 29 0.43 28.03 -8.03
N LYS A 30 1.30 28.40 -8.96
CA LYS A 30 1.08 28.14 -10.39
C LYS A 30 1.36 26.69 -10.79
N ASP A 31 2.31 26.04 -10.11
CA ASP A 31 2.69 24.66 -10.43
C ASP A 31 1.71 23.61 -9.90
N ILE A 32 0.84 23.99 -8.94
CA ILE A 32 -0.16 23.08 -8.33
C ILE A 32 -1.33 22.80 -9.29
N PHE A 33 -1.59 23.65 -10.27
CA PHE A 33 -2.73 23.56 -11.20
C PHE A 33 -2.36 23.16 -12.63
N THR A 34 -1.11 22.89 -12.91
CA THR A 34 -0.71 22.39 -14.24
C THR A 34 -1.15 20.92 -14.35
N PRO A 35 -1.99 20.53 -15.34
CA PRO A 35 -2.34 19.13 -15.53
C PRO A 35 -1.05 18.34 -15.75
N LYS A 36 -0.76 17.38 -14.85
CA LYS A 36 0.37 16.47 -15.06
C LYS A 36 0.15 15.76 -16.39
N GLN A 37 1.14 15.85 -17.26
CA GLN A 37 1.22 15.07 -18.47
C GLN A 37 1.01 13.59 -18.14
N GLN A 38 0.33 12.87 -19.03
CA GLN A 38 0.06 11.45 -18.89
C GLN A 38 1.30 10.68 -18.43
N PRO A 39 1.15 9.69 -17.53
CA PRO A 39 2.28 8.95 -17.02
C PRO A 39 3.05 8.33 -18.19
N LEU A 40 4.34 8.62 -18.23
CA LEU A 40 5.28 7.94 -19.12
C LEU A 40 5.05 6.44 -18.95
N SER A 41 4.84 5.73 -20.04
CA SER A 41 4.66 4.28 -20.04
C SER A 41 5.75 3.63 -19.20
N ILE A 42 5.37 3.10 -18.05
CA ILE A 42 6.27 2.34 -17.19
C ILE A 42 6.67 1.11 -18.02
N THR A 43 7.87 1.17 -18.59
CA THR A 43 8.45 0.01 -19.27
C THR A 43 8.53 -1.13 -18.27
N ASN A 44 8.02 -2.30 -18.65
CA ASN A 44 7.99 -3.55 -17.89
C ASN A 44 9.35 -3.83 -17.20
N ARG A 45 9.50 -3.40 -15.94
CA ARG A 45 10.77 -3.51 -15.19
C ARG A 45 10.95 -4.89 -14.56
N PHE A 46 9.90 -5.70 -14.53
CA PHE A 46 9.91 -6.99 -13.83
C PHE A 46 9.42 -8.11 -14.74
N SER A 47 10.00 -9.30 -14.55
CA SER A 47 9.47 -10.53 -15.09
C SER A 47 8.08 -10.80 -14.48
N GLU A 48 7.20 -11.42 -15.25
CA GLU A 48 5.91 -11.86 -14.74
C GLU A 48 6.12 -12.94 -13.67
N PHE A 49 5.39 -12.80 -12.57
CA PHE A 49 5.44 -13.76 -11.48
C PHE A 49 4.65 -15.01 -11.86
N GLU A 50 5.29 -16.16 -11.86
CA GLU A 50 4.65 -17.45 -12.08
C GLU A 50 3.86 -17.85 -10.83
N MET A 51 2.54 -17.84 -10.94
CA MET A 51 1.65 -18.10 -9.82
C MET A 51 1.62 -19.61 -9.51
N PRO A 52 1.96 -20.02 -8.27
CA PRO A 52 1.90 -21.43 -7.89
C PRO A 52 0.48 -22.02 -7.99
N ASP A 53 0.38 -23.29 -8.39
CA ASP A 53 -0.89 -24.03 -8.45
C ASP A 53 -1.60 -24.14 -7.08
N THR A 54 -0.85 -23.94 -5.99
CA THR A 54 -1.38 -23.93 -4.62
C THR A 54 -2.19 -22.68 -4.29
N PHE A 55 -2.16 -21.66 -5.18
CA PHE A 55 -2.93 -20.43 -5.00
C PHE A 55 -4.35 -20.61 -5.56
N VAL A 56 -5.29 -20.77 -4.65
CA VAL A 56 -6.71 -20.95 -4.97
C VAL A 56 -7.53 -19.72 -4.60
N SER A 57 -8.82 -19.73 -4.94
CA SER A 57 -9.75 -18.68 -4.49
C SER A 57 -9.81 -18.61 -2.95
N VAL A 58 -9.91 -17.39 -2.41
CA VAL A 58 -10.07 -17.13 -0.96
C VAL A 58 -11.25 -17.90 -0.36
N GLY A 59 -12.38 -18.02 -1.09
CA GLY A 59 -13.57 -18.76 -0.64
C GLY A 59 -13.36 -20.27 -0.38
N ARG A 60 -12.15 -20.79 -0.65
CA ARG A 60 -11.79 -22.17 -0.27
C ARG A 60 -11.37 -22.33 1.18
N SER A 61 -11.23 -21.22 1.93
CA SER A 61 -10.83 -21.23 3.33
C SER A 61 -11.65 -20.22 4.14
N LEU A 62 -12.44 -20.73 5.09
CA LEU A 62 -13.19 -19.89 6.02
C LEU A 62 -12.25 -19.01 6.86
N ASP A 63 -11.10 -19.54 7.30
CA ASP A 63 -10.12 -18.78 8.08
C ASP A 63 -9.56 -17.61 7.28
N ALA A 64 -9.32 -17.81 5.97
CA ALA A 64 -8.88 -16.73 5.08
C ALA A 64 -9.95 -15.64 4.95
N GLU A 65 -11.22 -16.00 4.76
CA GLU A 65 -12.31 -15.03 4.73
C GLU A 65 -12.46 -14.28 6.05
N LEU A 66 -12.47 -14.99 7.18
CA LEU A 66 -12.57 -14.38 8.49
C LEU A 66 -11.41 -13.42 8.78
N TYR A 67 -10.19 -13.80 8.40
CA TYR A 67 -9.05 -12.91 8.50
C TYR A 67 -9.26 -11.64 7.67
N LEU A 68 -9.63 -11.77 6.40
CA LEU A 68 -9.84 -10.63 5.50
C LEU A 68 -10.96 -9.70 5.97
N ARG A 69 -12.05 -10.24 6.52
CA ARG A 69 -13.12 -9.44 7.13
C ARG A 69 -12.61 -8.65 8.33
N ARG A 70 -11.84 -9.30 9.20
CA ARG A 70 -11.25 -8.66 10.40
C ARG A 70 -10.34 -7.48 10.03
N VAL A 71 -9.54 -7.60 8.97
CA VAL A 71 -8.63 -6.54 8.50
C VAL A 71 -9.26 -5.62 7.44
N ARG A 72 -10.59 -5.72 7.24
CA ARG A 72 -11.36 -4.90 6.27
C ARG A 72 -10.87 -5.01 4.82
N ALA A 73 -10.21 -6.10 4.46
CA ALA A 73 -9.73 -6.36 3.11
C ALA A 73 -10.75 -7.13 2.25
N TYR A 74 -11.76 -7.76 2.86
CA TYR A 74 -12.72 -8.60 2.15
C TYR A 74 -13.61 -7.78 1.20
N ASP A 75 -14.06 -6.60 1.62
CA ASP A 75 -14.87 -5.72 0.78
C ASP A 75 -14.07 -5.17 -0.40
N ALA A 76 -12.79 -4.85 -0.19
CA ALA A 76 -11.87 -4.47 -1.27
C ALA A 76 -11.68 -5.60 -2.30
N TYR A 77 -11.62 -6.86 -1.84
CA TYR A 77 -11.55 -8.03 -2.70
C TYR A 77 -12.84 -8.21 -3.51
N LEU A 78 -14.01 -8.13 -2.87
CA LEU A 78 -15.29 -8.25 -3.57
C LEU A 78 -15.51 -7.13 -4.59
N ALA A 79 -15.04 -5.93 -4.30
CA ALA A 79 -15.10 -4.78 -5.21
C ALA A 79 -14.08 -4.85 -6.36
N GLY A 80 -13.20 -5.86 -6.38
CA GLY A 80 -12.13 -5.98 -7.38
C GLY A 80 -11.01 -4.94 -7.23
N ALA A 81 -10.94 -4.24 -6.10
CA ALA A 81 -9.90 -3.25 -5.81
C ALA A 81 -8.56 -3.88 -5.46
N VAL A 82 -8.54 -5.17 -5.12
CA VAL A 82 -7.35 -5.96 -4.83
C VAL A 82 -7.51 -7.38 -5.36
N ASP A 83 -6.39 -8.01 -5.68
CA ASP A 83 -6.36 -9.40 -6.15
C ASP A 83 -5.76 -10.29 -5.06
N LEU A 84 -6.60 -11.17 -4.50
CA LEU A 84 -6.27 -12.01 -3.36
C LEU A 84 -6.41 -13.49 -3.71
N ARG A 85 -5.55 -14.31 -3.12
CA ARG A 85 -5.59 -15.78 -3.20
C ARG A 85 -5.42 -16.39 -1.83
N TYR A 86 -5.63 -17.67 -1.75
CA TYR A 86 -5.32 -18.49 -0.59
C TYR A 86 -4.32 -19.57 -1.00
N ASP A 87 -3.16 -19.62 -0.32
CA ASP A 87 -2.19 -20.70 -0.50
C ASP A 87 -2.53 -21.86 0.44
N VAL A 88 -3.04 -22.94 -0.16
CA VAL A 88 -3.47 -24.14 0.59
C VAL A 88 -2.30 -24.86 1.23
N ARG A 89 -1.09 -24.76 0.65
CA ARG A 89 0.10 -25.45 1.13
C ARG A 89 0.69 -24.78 2.36
N MET A 90 0.76 -23.46 2.35
CA MET A 90 1.39 -22.67 3.41
C MET A 90 0.38 -22.07 4.39
N ASN A 91 -0.91 -22.31 4.20
CA ASN A 91 -2.02 -21.73 4.99
C ASN A 91 -1.89 -20.20 5.12
N ARG A 92 -1.86 -19.51 3.98
CA ARG A 92 -1.66 -18.06 3.92
C ARG A 92 -2.70 -17.38 3.06
N VAL A 93 -3.17 -16.21 3.49
CA VAL A 93 -3.80 -15.26 2.57
C VAL A 93 -2.70 -14.59 1.76
N VAL A 94 -2.85 -14.60 0.44
CA VAL A 94 -1.88 -14.11 -0.52
C VAL A 94 -2.41 -12.85 -1.20
N PHE A 95 -1.63 -11.78 -1.14
CA PHE A 95 -1.86 -10.50 -1.78
C PHE A 95 -0.99 -10.44 -3.04
N LEU A 96 -1.61 -10.38 -4.22
CA LEU A 96 -0.89 -10.34 -5.49
C LEU A 96 -0.41 -8.91 -5.77
N ILE A 97 0.86 -8.76 -6.07
CA ILE A 97 1.51 -7.46 -6.32
C ILE A 97 1.59 -7.25 -7.82
N ARG A 98 1.11 -6.10 -8.26
CA ARG A 98 1.03 -5.77 -9.69
C ARG A 98 1.94 -4.59 -10.05
N ASP A 99 2.48 -4.65 -11.25
CA ASP A 99 3.05 -3.52 -11.98
C ASP A 99 2.22 -3.34 -13.26
N GLY A 100 1.37 -2.35 -13.29
CA GLY A 100 0.35 -2.20 -14.30
C GLY A 100 -0.60 -3.40 -14.33
N LYS A 101 -0.68 -4.08 -15.48
CA LYS A 101 -1.54 -5.28 -15.66
C LYS A 101 -0.88 -6.58 -15.25
N LYS A 102 0.45 -6.61 -15.08
CA LYS A 102 1.21 -7.82 -14.75
C LYS A 102 1.25 -8.09 -13.26
N ILE A 103 1.16 -9.35 -12.87
CA ILE A 103 1.51 -9.81 -11.54
C ILE A 103 3.02 -9.98 -11.52
N VAL A 104 3.70 -9.27 -10.62
CA VAL A 104 5.17 -9.26 -10.52
C VAL A 104 5.69 -9.91 -9.24
N ASP A 105 4.80 -10.15 -8.27
CA ASP A 105 5.14 -10.79 -7.00
C ASP A 105 3.88 -11.15 -6.21
N ALA A 106 4.07 -11.75 -5.03
CA ALA A 106 3.03 -12.01 -4.06
C ALA A 106 3.56 -11.94 -2.62
N ALA A 107 2.71 -11.47 -1.70
CA ALA A 107 2.99 -11.43 -0.27
C ALA A 107 1.94 -12.24 0.49
N GLY A 108 2.37 -13.24 1.28
CA GLY A 108 1.50 -14.13 2.01
C GLY A 108 1.48 -13.88 3.52
N ARG A 109 0.29 -13.70 4.09
CA ARG A 109 0.06 -13.59 5.53
C ARG A 109 -0.29 -14.94 6.13
N ALA A 110 0.48 -15.40 7.12
CA ALA A 110 0.18 -16.65 7.84
C ALA A 110 -1.13 -16.54 8.65
N LEU A 111 -1.96 -17.59 8.60
CA LEU A 111 -3.21 -17.67 9.35
C LEU A 111 -3.08 -18.42 10.68
N ASP A 112 -2.11 -19.32 10.78
CA ASP A 112 -1.94 -20.25 11.92
C ASP A 112 -0.76 -19.91 12.84
N GLY A 113 -0.06 -18.80 12.58
CA GLY A 113 1.12 -18.39 13.34
C GLY A 113 2.37 -19.24 13.11
N ARG A 114 2.32 -20.22 12.21
CA ARG A 114 3.48 -21.03 11.85
C ARG A 114 4.39 -20.27 10.89
N GLY A 115 5.68 -20.23 11.18
CA GLY A 115 6.69 -19.53 10.38
C GLY A 115 6.56 -17.99 10.45
N PRO A 116 7.16 -17.27 9.51
CA PRO A 116 7.15 -15.82 9.51
C PRO A 116 5.73 -15.28 9.27
N LYS A 117 5.39 -14.20 9.97
CA LYS A 117 4.10 -13.49 9.85
C LYS A 117 3.79 -13.13 8.39
N TRP A 118 4.77 -12.61 7.66
CA TRP A 118 4.72 -12.30 6.23
C TRP A 118 5.77 -13.11 5.48
N TYR A 119 5.43 -13.54 4.27
CA TYR A 119 6.31 -14.28 3.36
C TYR A 119 6.22 -13.70 1.95
N ARG A 120 7.36 -13.39 1.32
CA ARG A 120 7.44 -12.99 -0.08
C ARG A 120 7.65 -14.23 -0.94
N TYR A 121 6.85 -14.38 -1.99
CA TYR A 121 6.96 -15.50 -2.93
C TYR A 121 7.93 -15.21 -4.07
N GLY A 122 8.10 -13.94 -4.44
CA GLY A 122 9.03 -13.50 -5.46
C GLY A 122 10.10 -12.55 -4.90
N SER A 123 10.76 -11.85 -5.79
CA SER A 123 11.87 -10.92 -5.47
C SER A 123 11.65 -9.49 -5.98
N SER A 124 10.45 -9.17 -6.45
CA SER A 124 10.13 -7.81 -6.89
C SER A 124 10.23 -6.82 -5.74
N ARG A 125 10.64 -5.59 -6.04
CA ARG A 125 10.65 -4.47 -5.09
C ARG A 125 9.42 -3.58 -5.22
N SER A 126 8.47 -3.94 -6.09
CA SER A 126 7.23 -3.17 -6.24
C SER A 126 6.44 -3.15 -4.94
N PRO A 127 5.82 -2.01 -4.60
CA PRO A 127 4.87 -1.95 -3.49
C PRO A 127 3.59 -2.70 -3.85
N PHE A 128 2.84 -3.13 -2.85
CA PHE A 128 1.47 -3.55 -3.05
C PHE A 128 0.56 -2.31 -3.06
N VAL A 129 -0.28 -2.19 -4.07
CA VAL A 129 -1.23 -1.07 -4.22
C VAL A 129 -2.65 -1.60 -4.15
N SER A 130 -3.49 -0.96 -3.34
CA SER A 130 -4.94 -1.22 -3.23
C SER A 130 -5.73 0.03 -3.61
N GLY A 131 -6.90 -0.17 -4.20
CA GLY A 131 -7.75 0.93 -4.69
C GLY A 131 -7.44 1.32 -6.14
N THR A 132 -8.42 1.94 -6.81
CA THR A 132 -8.41 2.03 -8.28
C THR A 132 -8.27 3.43 -8.85
N SER A 133 -8.42 4.51 -8.10
CA SER A 133 -8.49 5.82 -8.74
C SER A 133 -8.45 7.02 -7.80
N SER A 134 -7.60 7.04 -6.80
CA SER A 134 -7.49 8.24 -5.97
C SER A 134 -6.27 9.07 -6.38
N SER A 135 -6.42 10.37 -6.45
CA SER A 135 -5.29 11.30 -6.53
C SER A 135 -4.52 11.36 -5.20
N VAL A 136 -4.96 10.59 -4.21
CA VAL A 136 -4.42 10.57 -2.86
C VAL A 136 -3.99 9.14 -2.51
N ALA A 137 -2.76 8.99 -2.01
CA ALA A 137 -2.25 7.72 -1.49
C ALA A 137 -1.99 7.77 0.01
N CYS A 138 -2.13 6.61 0.65
CA CYS A 138 -1.70 6.38 2.02
C CYS A 138 -0.61 5.30 2.03
N VAL A 139 0.60 5.66 2.42
CA VAL A 139 1.73 4.74 2.58
C VAL A 139 1.62 4.05 3.92
N VAL A 140 1.67 2.72 3.88
CA VAL A 140 1.56 1.83 5.04
C VAL A 140 2.62 0.73 4.99
N GLU A 141 2.77 -0.05 6.05
CA GLU A 141 3.80 -1.08 6.10
C GLU A 141 3.41 -2.36 5.35
N ASP A 142 2.16 -2.82 5.50
CA ASP A 142 1.72 -4.12 5.01
C ASP A 142 0.45 -4.09 4.14
N CYS A 143 0.22 -5.18 3.41
CA CYS A 143 -0.90 -5.31 2.47
C CYS A 143 -2.27 -5.20 3.15
N ALA A 144 -2.43 -5.72 4.37
CA ALA A 144 -3.70 -5.68 5.06
C ALA A 144 -4.07 -4.24 5.45
N SER A 145 -3.09 -3.47 5.91
CA SER A 145 -3.22 -2.04 6.20
C SER A 145 -3.57 -1.24 4.94
N ALA A 146 -2.92 -1.55 3.80
CA ALA A 146 -3.26 -0.93 2.52
C ALA A 146 -4.72 -1.20 2.11
N CYS A 147 -5.18 -2.45 2.25
CA CYS A 147 -6.57 -2.80 1.95
C CYS A 147 -7.56 -2.08 2.88
N SER A 148 -7.24 -1.87 4.15
CA SER A 148 -8.16 -1.24 5.10
C SER A 148 -8.42 0.24 4.80
N VAL A 149 -7.52 0.93 4.13
CA VAL A 149 -7.67 2.34 3.74
C VAL A 149 -8.22 2.53 2.32
N CYS A 150 -8.30 1.47 1.53
CA CYS A 150 -8.60 1.56 0.09
C CYS A 150 -10.01 2.06 -0.25
N SER A 151 -10.95 2.04 0.71
CA SER A 151 -12.28 2.61 0.54
C SER A 151 -12.29 4.15 0.54
N VAL A 152 -11.22 4.78 1.00
CA VAL A 152 -11.09 6.24 1.13
C VAL A 152 -10.00 6.80 0.21
N VAL A 153 -8.84 6.15 0.20
CA VAL A 153 -7.66 6.55 -0.58
C VAL A 153 -6.94 5.31 -1.13
N SER A 154 -6.06 5.46 -2.10
CA SER A 154 -5.21 4.34 -2.52
C SER A 154 -4.24 3.96 -1.40
N GLY A 155 -4.25 2.71 -0.96
CA GLY A 155 -3.28 2.17 -0.01
C GLY A 155 -2.02 1.70 -0.75
N VAL A 156 -0.84 2.12 -0.29
CA VAL A 156 0.47 1.72 -0.84
C VAL A 156 1.29 1.09 0.25
N ALA A 157 1.41 -0.25 0.23
CA ALA A 157 2.21 -0.97 1.21
C ALA A 157 3.66 -1.12 0.75
N LEU A 158 4.59 -0.68 1.60
CA LEU A 158 6.03 -0.79 1.35
C LEU A 158 6.57 -2.21 1.53
N LEU A 159 5.82 -3.07 2.23
CA LEU A 159 6.21 -4.44 2.63
C LEU A 159 7.46 -4.43 3.51
N GLY A 160 7.55 -3.44 4.35
CA GLY A 160 8.61 -3.09 5.27
C GLY A 160 8.54 -1.61 5.62
N THR A 161 9.60 -1.08 6.23
CA THR A 161 9.63 0.30 6.70
C THR A 161 10.60 1.20 5.90
N ASN A 162 11.15 0.70 4.78
CA ASN A 162 12.08 1.46 3.96
C ASN A 162 11.41 1.91 2.66
N LEU A 163 11.57 3.18 2.32
CA LEU A 163 11.13 3.74 1.05
C LEU A 163 12.19 3.42 -0.03
N LEU A 164 11.79 2.65 -1.03
CA LEU A 164 12.65 2.27 -2.16
C LEU A 164 12.37 3.16 -3.38
N THR A 165 13.28 3.18 -4.35
CA THR A 165 13.10 3.93 -5.60
C THR A 165 11.84 3.51 -6.34
N GLU A 166 11.55 2.20 -6.37
CA GLU A 166 10.37 1.64 -7.01
C GLU A 166 9.07 2.13 -6.34
N HIS A 167 9.09 2.34 -5.02
CA HIS A 167 7.97 2.92 -4.27
C HIS A 167 7.77 4.40 -4.64
N ILE A 168 8.85 5.17 -4.75
CA ILE A 168 8.80 6.58 -5.13
C ILE A 168 8.19 6.75 -6.52
N GLU A 169 8.56 5.90 -7.49
CA GLU A 169 8.00 5.95 -8.85
C GLU A 169 6.48 5.71 -8.86
N VAL A 170 5.98 4.82 -8.01
CA VAL A 170 4.54 4.62 -7.85
C VAL A 170 3.88 5.82 -7.15
N LEU A 171 4.52 6.36 -6.11
CA LEU A 171 3.97 7.48 -5.34
C LEU A 171 3.91 8.80 -6.12
N LYS A 172 4.79 9.00 -7.11
CA LYS A 172 4.76 10.17 -8.01
C LYS A 172 3.46 10.31 -8.82
N GLN A 173 2.66 9.26 -8.92
CA GLN A 173 1.37 9.26 -9.64
C GLN A 173 0.26 9.96 -8.84
N TYR A 174 0.47 10.22 -7.55
CA TYR A 174 -0.52 10.80 -6.66
C TYR A 174 -0.22 12.27 -6.38
N ASP A 175 -1.26 13.09 -6.30
CA ASP A 175 -1.14 14.52 -5.99
C ASP A 175 -0.81 14.75 -4.51
N ARG A 176 -1.27 13.84 -3.65
CA ARG A 176 -1.04 13.88 -2.20
C ARG A 176 -0.73 12.49 -1.67
N VAL A 177 0.25 12.43 -0.77
CA VAL A 177 0.67 11.20 -0.12
C VAL A 177 0.63 11.41 1.40
N PHE A 178 -0.10 10.55 2.10
CA PHE A 178 -0.04 10.43 3.55
C PHE A 178 0.89 9.29 3.92
N VAL A 179 1.61 9.42 5.04
CA VAL A 179 2.45 8.34 5.58
C VAL A 179 1.85 7.90 6.91
N ALA A 180 1.43 6.64 6.99
CA ALA A 180 0.79 6.03 8.14
C ALA A 180 1.46 4.69 8.47
N LEU A 181 2.72 4.75 8.89
CA LEU A 181 3.47 3.60 9.38
C LEU A 181 3.08 3.27 10.82
N ASP A 182 3.42 2.08 11.28
CA ASP A 182 3.20 1.64 12.64
C ASP A 182 3.96 2.54 13.64
N LYS A 183 3.50 2.58 14.89
CA LYS A 183 3.99 3.50 15.92
C LYS A 183 5.49 3.40 16.18
N ASP A 184 6.05 2.22 16.06
CA ASP A 184 7.48 1.94 16.22
C ASP A 184 8.34 2.43 15.04
N ALA A 185 7.73 2.82 13.93
CA ALA A 185 8.38 3.38 12.74
C ALA A 185 8.18 4.90 12.59
N THR A 186 7.81 5.62 13.64
CA THR A 186 7.50 7.08 13.61
C THR A 186 8.64 7.91 13.04
N ASP A 187 9.90 7.67 13.44
CA ASP A 187 11.06 8.41 12.94
C ASP A 187 11.28 8.21 11.44
N LYS A 188 11.01 7.00 10.94
CA LYS A 188 11.06 6.68 9.51
C LYS A 188 9.94 7.39 8.75
N ALA A 189 8.73 7.44 9.33
CA ALA A 189 7.61 8.17 8.74
C ALA A 189 7.93 9.67 8.58
N ILE A 190 8.53 10.29 9.61
CA ILE A 190 8.96 11.70 9.56
C ILE A 190 10.02 11.91 8.47
N THR A 191 10.97 10.99 8.34
CA THR A 191 12.01 11.06 7.31
C THR A 191 11.41 10.97 5.91
N MET A 192 10.48 10.04 5.68
CA MET A 192 9.80 9.87 4.38
C MET A 192 9.03 11.11 3.92
N VAL A 193 8.40 11.83 4.85
CA VAL A 193 7.64 13.06 4.53
C VAL A 193 8.54 14.20 4.06
N ARG A 194 9.83 14.14 4.35
CA ARG A 194 10.82 15.16 3.97
C ARG A 194 11.53 14.86 2.63
N THR A 195 11.38 13.66 2.11
CA THR A 195 11.92 13.20 0.82
C THR A 195 10.98 13.52 -0.32
#